data_63fb94536e2352ff25663953debb6e93
#
_entry.id   63fb94536e2352ff25663953debb6e93
#
_cell.length_a   1.000
_cell.length_b   1.000
_cell.length_c   1.000
_cell.angle_alpha   90.00
_cell.angle_beta   90.00
_cell.angle_gamma   90.00
#
_symmetry.space_group_name_H-M   'P 1'
#
loop_
_entity.id
_entity.type
_entity.pdbx_description
1 polymer ?
#
loop_
_entity_poly.entity_id
_entity_poly.type
_entity_poly.pdbx_seq_one_letter_code
_entity_poly.pdbx_strand_id
1 'polypeptide(L)'
;EKDLFYWLHQEGFYGETQLLNARNLIQDDSLSGETGTISIKNKTASSKYLYTPYELSGLPDGYTGENAQADSTLYARGLFGERTYRISSLGNLVSDFTTLGAKVYQALTAGNSAGDGAADAASTYRSQESYYNTFVYQEDTALPASLKTLFQKELGDGGNRDEGHTDYYTAITRIRSYLEKNMTYSSQTDVFSEDGDFIENFLTTSKIGHSVHFATAAALMFRYYGIPARYVEGYLI
;
A
#
# COMPACT_ATOMS: atom_id res chain seq x y z
N GLU A 1 14.47 0.92 9.86
CA GLU A 1 13.18 1.43 9.30
C GLU A 1 13.26 2.91 8.96
N LYS A 2 13.43 3.78 9.97
CA LYS A 2 13.49 5.23 9.75
C LYS A 2 14.57 5.62 8.74
N ASP A 3 15.72 4.97 8.78
CA ASP A 3 16.86 5.32 7.92
C ASP A 3 16.58 5.00 6.46
N LEU A 4 15.92 3.87 6.16
CA LEU A 4 15.55 3.51 4.79
C LEU A 4 14.46 4.43 4.23
N PHE A 5 13.43 4.76 5.03
CA PHE A 5 12.42 5.74 4.65
C PHE A 5 12.99 7.11 4.40
N TYR A 6 13.84 7.59 5.31
CA TYR A 6 14.50 8.86 5.16
C TYR A 6 15.32 8.91 3.87
N TRP A 7 16.06 7.85 3.58
CA TRP A 7 16.85 7.77 2.37
C TRP A 7 15.98 7.76 1.11
N LEU A 8 14.92 6.97 1.06
CA LEU A 8 13.97 6.95 -0.07
C LEU A 8 13.38 8.33 -0.33
N HIS A 9 13.02 9.06 0.73
CA HIS A 9 12.49 10.42 0.59
C HIS A 9 13.54 11.42 0.14
N GLN A 10 14.80 11.28 0.52
CA GLN A 10 15.88 12.12 0.01
C GLN A 10 16.10 11.91 -1.50
N GLU A 11 15.92 10.70 -1.98
CA GLU A 11 15.96 10.36 -3.41
C GLU A 11 14.66 10.73 -4.15
N GLY A 12 13.71 11.39 -3.49
CA GLY A 12 12.45 11.83 -4.09
C GLY A 12 11.43 10.73 -4.30
N PHE A 13 11.61 9.57 -3.67
CA PHE A 13 10.65 8.47 -3.74
C PHE A 13 9.70 8.51 -2.54
N TYR A 14 8.43 8.54 -2.85
CA TYR A 14 7.34 8.47 -1.89
C TYR A 14 6.35 7.40 -2.35
N GLY A 15 5.81 6.60 -1.45
CA GLY A 15 4.77 5.62 -1.78
C GLY A 15 3.57 6.28 -2.48
N GLU A 16 3.21 7.49 -2.05
CA GLU A 16 2.14 8.29 -2.60
C GLU A 16 2.42 8.79 -4.04
N THR A 17 3.67 8.89 -4.43
CA THR A 17 4.07 9.38 -5.77
C THR A 17 4.54 8.27 -6.70
N GLN A 18 4.42 7.00 -6.31
CA GLN A 18 4.84 5.87 -7.13
C GLN A 18 4.14 5.84 -8.49
N LEU A 19 2.85 6.17 -8.52
CA LEU A 19 2.08 6.25 -9.76
C LEU A 19 2.54 7.39 -10.68
N LEU A 20 3.00 8.51 -10.10
CA LEU A 20 3.61 9.59 -10.86
C LEU A 20 4.91 9.14 -11.54
N ASN A 21 5.75 8.41 -10.81
CA ASN A 21 6.99 7.87 -11.36
C ASN A 21 6.73 6.89 -12.51
N ALA A 22 5.74 6.01 -12.37
CA ALA A 22 5.30 5.10 -13.42
C ALA A 22 4.77 5.85 -14.63
N ARG A 23 3.94 6.87 -14.45
CA ARG A 23 3.42 7.72 -15.51
C ARG A 23 4.54 8.43 -16.28
N ASN A 24 5.48 9.02 -15.56
CA ASN A 24 6.61 9.73 -16.16
C ASN A 24 7.48 8.80 -17.00
N LEU A 25 7.65 7.55 -16.57
CA LEU A 25 8.36 6.52 -17.35
C LEU A 25 7.63 6.20 -18.66
N ILE A 26 6.31 6.05 -18.62
CA ILE A 26 5.51 5.59 -19.76
C ILE A 26 5.41 6.66 -20.83
N GLN A 27 5.41 7.94 -20.48
CA GLN A 27 5.26 9.09 -21.39
C GLN A 27 4.05 8.97 -22.33
N ASP A 28 2.97 8.34 -21.87
CA ASP A 28 1.77 8.10 -22.68
C ASP A 28 0.67 9.08 -22.28
N ASP A 29 0.40 10.02 -23.18
CA ASP A 29 -0.65 11.04 -22.98
C ASP A 29 -2.06 10.44 -22.76
N SER A 30 -2.31 9.22 -23.20
CA SER A 30 -3.60 8.55 -22.99
C SER A 30 -3.83 8.14 -21.54
N LEU A 31 -2.77 8.03 -20.74
CA LEU A 31 -2.81 7.84 -19.28
C LEU A 31 -2.73 9.18 -18.54
N SER A 32 -2.60 10.28 -19.26
CA SER A 32 -2.66 11.62 -18.71
C SER A 32 -4.10 11.97 -18.34
N GLY A 33 -4.64 11.35 -17.30
CA GLY A 33 -5.76 11.94 -16.60
C GLY A 33 -5.42 13.41 -16.30
N GLU A 34 -6.34 14.32 -16.53
CA GLU A 34 -6.12 15.74 -16.20
C GLU A 34 -5.70 15.82 -14.74
N THR A 35 -4.57 16.49 -14.49
CA THR A 35 -4.15 16.77 -13.12
C THR A 35 -5.20 17.66 -12.47
N GLY A 36 -6.00 17.08 -11.59
CA GLY A 36 -7.03 17.78 -10.86
C GLY A 36 -6.51 18.34 -9.54
N THR A 37 -7.03 19.47 -9.11
CA THR A 37 -6.80 19.98 -7.76
C THR A 37 -7.97 19.64 -6.88
N ILE A 38 -7.71 18.94 -5.79
CA ILE A 38 -8.71 18.58 -4.77
C ILE A 38 -8.51 19.49 -3.56
N SER A 39 -9.58 20.18 -3.14
CA SER A 39 -9.58 20.96 -1.91
C SER A 39 -10.23 20.16 -0.80
N ILE A 40 -9.49 19.89 0.27
CA ILE A 40 -9.96 19.10 1.40
C ILE A 40 -10.22 20.01 2.60
N LYS A 41 -11.40 19.86 3.20
CA LYS A 41 -11.75 20.46 4.48
C LYS A 41 -12.10 19.36 5.48
N ASN A 42 -11.13 19.00 6.30
CA ASN A 42 -11.29 18.02 7.36
C ASN A 42 -12.14 18.60 8.51
N LYS A 43 -13.32 18.05 8.74
CA LYS A 43 -14.24 18.50 9.79
C LYS A 43 -14.08 17.74 11.10
N THR A 44 -13.96 16.41 11.03
CA THR A 44 -14.06 15.52 12.18
C THR A 44 -12.86 14.62 12.39
N ALA A 45 -12.11 14.32 11.32
CA ALA A 45 -10.91 13.48 11.41
C ALA A 45 -9.76 14.22 12.13
N SER A 46 -8.73 13.49 12.50
CA SER A 46 -7.55 14.07 13.14
C SER A 46 -6.90 15.13 12.25
N SER A 47 -6.66 16.30 12.81
CA SER A 47 -5.94 17.37 12.10
C SER A 47 -4.42 17.16 12.05
N LYS A 48 -3.91 16.13 12.72
CA LYS A 48 -2.48 15.78 12.74
C LYS A 48 -2.01 15.11 11.45
N TYR A 49 -2.96 14.62 10.63
CA TYR A 49 -2.66 13.90 9.39
C TYR A 49 -3.27 14.64 8.21
N LEU A 50 -2.58 14.54 7.05
CA LEU A 50 -3.16 14.87 5.76
C LEU A 50 -3.76 13.60 5.16
N TYR A 51 -5.04 13.68 4.80
CA TYR A 51 -5.73 12.59 4.10
C TYR A 51 -5.61 12.87 2.60
N THR A 52 -4.98 11.97 1.88
CA THR A 52 -4.66 12.13 0.47
C THR A 52 -5.11 10.92 -0.33
N PRO A 53 -5.48 11.05 -1.62
CA PRO A 53 -5.67 9.91 -2.50
C PRO A 53 -4.31 9.25 -2.81
N TYR A 54 -4.35 8.04 -3.35
CA TYR A 54 -3.13 7.34 -3.80
C TYR A 54 -2.49 7.97 -5.03
N GLU A 55 -3.27 8.67 -5.84
CA GLU A 55 -2.81 9.24 -7.11
C GLU A 55 -2.34 10.69 -6.93
N LEU A 56 -1.39 10.91 -6.05
CA LEU A 56 -0.77 12.23 -5.90
C LEU A 56 0.16 12.55 -7.06
N SER A 57 0.09 13.78 -7.57
CA SER A 57 1.06 14.32 -8.52
C SER A 57 2.33 14.87 -7.85
N GLY A 58 2.38 14.87 -6.53
CA GLY A 58 3.47 15.35 -5.69
C GLY A 58 3.00 15.58 -4.26
N LEU A 59 3.91 15.87 -3.36
CA LEU A 59 3.54 16.26 -2.01
C LEU A 59 2.77 17.59 -2.04
N PRO A 60 1.84 17.82 -1.09
CA PRO A 60 1.14 19.10 -0.98
C PRO A 60 2.09 20.28 -0.81
N ASP A 61 1.69 21.46 -1.24
CA ASP A 61 2.53 22.66 -1.18
C ASP A 61 3.09 22.92 0.22
N GLY A 62 4.40 23.09 0.27
CA GLY A 62 5.13 23.33 1.51
C GLY A 62 5.35 22.10 2.40
N TYR A 63 5.01 20.91 1.92
CA TYR A 63 5.36 19.64 2.55
C TYR A 63 6.59 19.03 1.92
N THR A 64 7.40 18.38 2.74
CA THR A 64 8.64 17.70 2.33
C THR A 64 8.65 16.27 2.86
N GLY A 65 9.65 15.48 2.49
CA GLY A 65 9.84 14.13 3.02
C GLY A 65 9.95 14.07 4.55
N GLU A 66 10.31 15.15 5.21
CA GLU A 66 10.35 15.23 6.67
C GLU A 66 8.96 15.11 7.32
N ASN A 67 7.91 15.42 6.58
CA ASN A 67 6.53 15.29 7.04
C ASN A 67 6.02 13.83 6.92
N ALA A 68 6.66 13.01 6.11
CA ALA A 68 6.36 11.60 5.95
C ALA A 68 7.18 10.78 6.96
N GLN A 69 6.53 10.18 7.94
CA GLN A 69 7.20 9.37 8.98
C GLN A 69 6.96 7.87 8.84
N ALA A 70 6.04 7.49 7.98
CA ALA A 70 5.79 6.12 7.60
C ALA A 70 5.30 6.09 6.17
N ASP A 71 5.37 4.94 5.52
CA ASP A 71 4.87 4.80 4.16
C ASP A 71 3.38 5.18 4.09
N SER A 72 3.02 6.07 3.16
CA SER A 72 1.68 6.61 2.96
C SER A 72 1.07 7.34 4.18
N THR A 73 1.90 7.87 5.07
CA THR A 73 1.43 8.67 6.20
C THR A 73 2.07 10.07 6.17
N LEU A 74 1.26 11.07 5.92
CA LEU A 74 1.69 12.46 5.92
C LEU A 74 1.21 13.18 7.18
N TYR A 75 2.16 13.73 7.94
CA TYR A 75 1.85 14.54 9.12
C TYR A 75 1.63 15.99 8.75
N ALA A 76 0.51 16.54 9.20
CA ALA A 76 0.21 17.93 9.04
C ALA A 76 1.17 18.82 9.84
N ARG A 77 1.48 20.00 9.30
CA ARG A 77 2.36 20.98 9.94
C ARG A 77 1.68 21.73 11.07
N GLY A 78 2.51 22.29 11.94
CA GLY A 78 2.07 23.14 13.03
C GLY A 78 1.55 22.38 14.25
N LEU A 79 1.50 23.07 15.38
CA LEU A 79 1.14 22.49 16.68
C LEU A 79 -0.29 21.89 16.72
N PHE A 80 -1.23 22.49 15.96
CA PHE A 80 -2.62 22.08 15.92
C PHE A 80 -2.97 21.24 14.67
N GLY A 81 -1.97 20.97 13.81
CA GLY A 81 -2.18 20.32 12.52
C GLY A 81 -2.90 21.23 11.51
N GLU A 82 -3.36 20.65 10.40
CA GLU A 82 -4.00 21.37 9.31
C GLU A 82 -5.35 20.74 8.95
N ARG A 83 -6.37 21.56 8.78
CA ARG A 83 -7.72 21.09 8.45
C ARG A 83 -8.19 21.45 7.05
N THR A 84 -7.51 22.38 6.40
CA THR A 84 -7.88 22.82 5.06
C THR A 84 -6.63 22.91 4.21
N TYR A 85 -6.55 22.10 3.18
CA TYR A 85 -5.40 22.04 2.31
C TYR A 85 -5.81 21.66 0.88
N ARG A 86 -4.89 21.83 -0.06
CA ARG A 86 -5.06 21.46 -1.45
C ARG A 86 -4.03 20.44 -1.84
N ILE A 87 -4.44 19.52 -2.67
CA ILE A 87 -3.59 18.48 -3.26
C ILE A 87 -3.83 18.42 -4.75
N SER A 88 -2.82 18.02 -5.49
CA SER A 88 -2.94 17.73 -6.91
C SER A 88 -2.96 16.23 -7.13
N SER A 89 -3.96 15.75 -7.86
CA SER A 89 -4.18 14.34 -8.18
C SER A 89 -3.93 14.07 -9.65
N LEU A 90 -3.42 12.88 -9.96
CA LEU A 90 -3.21 12.38 -11.31
C LEU A 90 -4.49 11.84 -11.99
N GLY A 91 -5.62 11.92 -11.30
CA GLY A 91 -6.87 11.30 -11.76
C GLY A 91 -6.95 9.83 -11.34
N ASN A 92 -7.70 9.04 -12.09
CA ASN A 92 -8.06 7.67 -11.68
C ASN A 92 -7.13 6.61 -12.33
N LEU A 93 -5.84 6.65 -12.05
CA LEU A 93 -4.87 5.68 -12.59
C LEU A 93 -4.99 4.29 -11.96
N VAL A 94 -5.45 4.22 -10.71
CA VAL A 94 -5.59 2.95 -9.96
C VAL A 94 -6.72 2.08 -10.53
N SER A 95 -7.70 2.67 -11.19
CA SER A 95 -8.84 1.91 -11.75
C SER A 95 -8.43 0.92 -12.84
N ASP A 96 -7.30 1.14 -13.51
CA ASP A 96 -6.78 0.25 -14.53
C ASP A 96 -5.31 -0.14 -14.28
N PHE A 97 -5.09 -0.68 -13.09
CA PHE A 97 -3.75 -1.06 -12.63
C PHE A 97 -3.09 -2.11 -13.54
N THR A 98 -3.88 -3.01 -14.14
CA THR A 98 -3.37 -4.04 -15.05
C THR A 98 -2.79 -3.42 -16.32
N THR A 99 -3.48 -2.45 -16.92
CA THR A 99 -3.00 -1.72 -18.09
C THR A 99 -1.77 -0.88 -17.75
N LEU A 100 -1.79 -0.20 -16.61
CA LEU A 100 -0.64 0.57 -16.13
C LEU A 100 0.60 -0.33 -15.98
N GLY A 101 0.47 -1.48 -15.31
CA GLY A 101 1.57 -2.44 -15.11
C GLY A 101 2.13 -2.98 -16.43
N ALA A 102 1.27 -3.31 -17.40
CA ALA A 102 1.69 -3.76 -18.72
C ALA A 102 2.48 -2.68 -19.47
N LYS A 103 2.05 -1.41 -19.42
CA LYS A 103 2.75 -0.28 -20.04
C LYS A 103 4.08 0.03 -19.37
N VAL A 104 4.16 -0.04 -18.04
CA VAL A 104 5.42 0.07 -17.29
C VAL A 104 6.41 -0.99 -17.77
N TYR A 105 5.98 -2.25 -17.84
CA TYR A 105 6.82 -3.34 -18.31
C TYR A 105 7.33 -3.11 -19.75
N GLN A 106 6.46 -2.67 -20.66
CA GLN A 106 6.83 -2.34 -22.03
C GLN A 106 7.85 -1.20 -22.08
N ALA A 107 7.63 -0.12 -21.33
CA ALA A 107 8.56 1.02 -21.27
C ALA A 107 9.93 0.63 -20.72
N LEU A 108 9.98 -0.20 -19.68
CA LEU A 108 11.23 -0.74 -19.13
C LEU A 108 11.98 -1.63 -20.13
N THR A 109 11.25 -2.40 -20.93
CA THR A 109 11.84 -3.28 -21.95
C THR A 109 12.35 -2.46 -23.15
N ALA A 110 11.58 -1.49 -23.60
CA ALA A 110 11.95 -0.59 -24.69
C ALA A 110 13.15 0.32 -24.33
N GLY A 111 13.22 0.80 -23.08
CA GLY A 111 14.32 1.62 -22.58
C GLY A 111 15.69 0.95 -22.67
N ASN A 112 15.75 -0.38 -22.69
CA ASN A 112 17.00 -1.13 -22.91
C ASN A 112 17.54 -1.00 -24.35
N SER A 113 16.71 -0.56 -25.30
CA SER A 113 17.02 -0.48 -26.74
C SER A 113 16.91 0.94 -27.29
N ALA A 114 16.55 1.93 -26.45
CA ALA A 114 16.31 3.32 -26.84
C ALA A 114 17.54 4.20 -26.57
N GLY A 115 17.55 5.40 -27.17
CA GLY A 115 18.62 6.38 -26.95
C GLY A 115 18.72 6.90 -25.51
N ASP A 116 19.80 7.59 -25.20
CA ASP A 116 20.29 7.92 -23.86
C ASP A 116 19.23 8.40 -22.84
N GLY A 117 18.30 9.26 -23.23
CA GLY A 117 17.32 9.82 -22.30
C GLY A 117 16.25 8.82 -21.79
N ALA A 118 15.77 7.91 -22.65
CA ALA A 118 14.79 6.89 -22.26
C ALA A 118 15.45 5.77 -21.44
N ALA A 119 16.69 5.45 -21.74
CA ALA A 119 17.50 4.51 -20.98
C ALA A 119 17.76 5.04 -19.55
N ASP A 120 18.01 6.34 -19.41
CA ASP A 120 18.25 7.00 -18.13
C ASP A 120 16.98 6.99 -17.23
N ALA A 121 15.82 7.36 -17.80
CA ALA A 121 14.54 7.31 -17.11
C ALA A 121 14.18 5.89 -16.63
N ALA A 122 14.39 4.88 -17.48
CA ALA A 122 14.15 3.48 -17.12
C ALA A 122 15.12 2.98 -16.04
N SER A 123 16.37 3.41 -16.07
CA SER A 123 17.38 3.09 -15.05
C SER A 123 17.02 3.71 -13.69
N THR A 124 16.62 4.98 -13.70
CA THR A 124 16.19 5.70 -12.49
C THR A 124 14.97 5.03 -11.88
N TYR A 125 13.94 4.73 -12.67
CA TYR A 125 12.75 4.06 -12.20
C TYR A 125 13.06 2.69 -11.58
N ARG A 126 13.87 1.85 -12.23
CA ARG A 126 14.28 0.55 -11.69
C ARG A 126 15.02 0.66 -10.37
N SER A 127 15.89 1.64 -10.26
CA SER A 127 16.64 1.87 -9.04
C SER A 127 15.71 2.22 -7.88
N GLN A 128 14.80 3.18 -8.07
CA GLN A 128 13.82 3.59 -7.06
C GLN A 128 12.89 2.44 -6.67
N GLU A 129 12.35 1.72 -7.66
CA GLU A 129 11.49 0.57 -7.41
C GLU A 129 12.21 -0.55 -6.67
N SER A 130 13.46 -0.84 -7.01
CA SER A 130 14.28 -1.86 -6.32
C SER A 130 14.47 -1.53 -4.84
N TYR A 131 14.74 -0.30 -4.51
CA TYR A 131 14.87 0.13 -3.12
C TYR A 131 13.53 0.07 -2.36
N TYR A 132 12.45 0.53 -2.99
CA TYR A 132 11.12 0.43 -2.39
C TYR A 132 10.70 -1.03 -2.18
N ASN A 133 10.96 -1.90 -3.15
CA ASN A 133 10.71 -3.32 -3.03
C ASN A 133 11.50 -3.95 -1.88
N THR A 134 12.75 -3.58 -1.69
CA THR A 134 13.53 -4.05 -0.54
C THR A 134 12.85 -3.71 0.77
N PHE A 135 12.35 -2.48 0.90
CA PHE A 135 11.61 -2.05 2.08
C PHE A 135 10.30 -2.83 2.26
N VAL A 136 9.43 -2.90 1.25
CA VAL A 136 8.12 -3.55 1.39
C VAL A 136 8.24 -5.04 1.63
N TYR A 137 9.22 -5.73 1.04
CA TYR A 137 9.44 -7.14 1.32
C TYR A 137 10.03 -7.40 2.70
N GLN A 138 10.78 -6.46 3.26
CA GLN A 138 11.29 -6.57 4.63
C GLN A 138 10.17 -6.34 5.66
N GLU A 139 9.40 -5.26 5.51
CA GLU A 139 8.45 -4.80 6.52
C GLU A 139 7.05 -5.39 6.31
N ASP A 140 6.58 -5.43 5.08
CA ASP A 140 5.21 -5.79 4.74
C ASP A 140 4.99 -7.28 4.46
N THR A 141 6.03 -8.11 4.61
CA THR A 141 5.91 -9.57 4.71
C THR A 141 6.21 -10.10 6.11
N ALA A 142 6.60 -9.22 7.05
CA ALA A 142 6.85 -9.62 8.43
C ALA A 142 5.58 -10.18 9.08
N LEU A 143 5.71 -11.35 9.72
CA LEU A 143 4.59 -12.07 10.35
C LEU A 143 5.03 -12.67 11.69
N PRO A 144 4.28 -12.46 12.78
CA PRO A 144 4.51 -13.13 14.06
C PRO A 144 4.54 -14.66 13.92
N ALA A 145 5.41 -15.32 14.69
CA ALA A 145 5.58 -16.77 14.60
C ALA A 145 4.30 -17.54 14.95
N SER A 146 3.52 -17.05 15.91
CA SER A 146 2.22 -17.61 16.29
C SER A 146 1.24 -17.62 15.13
N LEU A 147 1.10 -16.49 14.43
CA LEU A 147 0.22 -16.38 13.27
C LEU A 147 0.72 -17.20 12.08
N LYS A 148 2.04 -17.32 11.90
CA LYS A 148 2.61 -18.21 10.88
C LYS A 148 2.20 -19.66 11.09
N THR A 149 2.26 -20.14 12.34
CA THR A 149 1.84 -21.48 12.69
C THR A 149 0.34 -21.68 12.50
N LEU A 150 -0.46 -20.70 12.91
CA LEU A 150 -1.91 -20.70 12.72
C LEU A 150 -2.27 -20.79 11.22
N PHE A 151 -1.68 -19.92 10.40
CA PHE A 151 -1.97 -19.88 8.95
C PHE A 151 -1.49 -21.13 8.24
N GLN A 152 -0.38 -21.73 8.66
CA GLN A 152 0.06 -23.00 8.10
C GLN A 152 -0.97 -24.12 8.33
N LYS A 153 -1.58 -24.14 9.50
CA LYS A 153 -2.65 -25.10 9.83
C LYS A 153 -3.94 -24.83 9.04
N GLU A 154 -4.34 -23.59 8.95
CA GLU A 154 -5.66 -23.20 8.42
C GLU A 154 -5.68 -23.01 6.89
N LEU A 155 -4.59 -22.51 6.31
CA LEU A 155 -4.47 -22.20 4.88
C LEU A 155 -3.60 -23.20 4.12
N GLY A 156 -2.94 -24.15 4.83
CA GLY A 156 -2.02 -25.08 4.25
C GLY A 156 -0.66 -24.47 3.89
N ASP A 157 0.09 -25.13 3.02
CA ASP A 157 1.37 -24.59 2.55
C ASP A 157 1.16 -23.26 1.83
N GLY A 158 2.04 -22.30 2.10
CA GLY A 158 2.02 -20.95 1.53
C GLY A 158 2.26 -20.88 0.03
N GLY A 159 2.07 -21.99 -0.69
CA GLY A 159 2.25 -22.08 -2.13
C GLY A 159 3.65 -22.48 -2.56
N ASN A 160 3.89 -22.54 -3.87
CA ASN A 160 5.19 -22.88 -4.43
C ASN A 160 6.18 -21.75 -4.10
N ARG A 161 7.13 -22.03 -3.21
CA ARG A 161 8.11 -21.05 -2.73
C ARG A 161 9.34 -20.94 -3.62
N ASP A 162 9.40 -21.64 -4.74
CA ASP A 162 10.52 -21.54 -5.66
C ASP A 162 10.66 -20.10 -6.22
N GLU A 163 9.56 -19.35 -6.27
CA GLU A 163 9.52 -17.95 -6.65
C GLU A 163 9.40 -16.97 -5.45
N GLY A 164 9.41 -17.48 -4.23
CA GLY A 164 9.34 -16.68 -3.01
C GLY A 164 7.95 -16.26 -2.55
N HIS A 165 6.91 -16.39 -3.38
CA HIS A 165 5.52 -16.05 -3.06
C HIS A 165 4.52 -16.93 -3.83
N THR A 166 3.28 -16.96 -3.33
CA THR A 166 2.14 -17.54 -4.07
C THR A 166 1.61 -16.51 -5.06
N ASP A 167 1.12 -16.96 -6.22
CA ASP A 167 0.49 -16.03 -7.17
C ASP A 167 -0.74 -15.34 -6.55
N TYR A 168 -0.97 -14.09 -6.97
CA TYR A 168 -2.02 -13.24 -6.39
C TYR A 168 -3.42 -13.83 -6.49
N TYR A 169 -3.76 -14.43 -7.60
CA TYR A 169 -5.10 -15.00 -7.81
C TYR A 169 -5.38 -16.15 -6.84
N THR A 170 -4.42 -17.04 -6.68
CA THR A 170 -4.50 -18.15 -5.74
C THR A 170 -4.59 -17.65 -4.30
N ALA A 171 -3.75 -16.68 -3.93
CA ALA A 171 -3.79 -16.08 -2.59
C ALA A 171 -5.14 -15.42 -2.30
N ILE A 172 -5.63 -14.54 -3.18
CA ILE A 172 -6.93 -13.87 -3.03
C ILE A 172 -8.04 -14.89 -2.87
N THR A 173 -8.08 -15.91 -3.72
CA THR A 173 -9.15 -16.92 -3.71
C THR A 173 -9.14 -17.72 -2.41
N ARG A 174 -7.97 -18.13 -1.93
CA ARG A 174 -7.84 -18.89 -0.67
C ARG A 174 -8.21 -18.05 0.54
N ILE A 175 -7.68 -16.82 0.63
CA ILE A 175 -7.96 -15.90 1.74
C ILE A 175 -9.45 -15.60 1.80
N ARG A 176 -10.04 -15.21 0.68
CA ARG A 176 -11.47 -14.92 0.60
C ARG A 176 -12.31 -16.11 1.01
N SER A 177 -12.03 -17.28 0.45
CA SER A 177 -12.76 -18.51 0.75
C SER A 177 -12.67 -18.91 2.23
N TYR A 178 -11.50 -18.72 2.85
CA TYR A 178 -11.30 -18.99 4.26
C TYR A 178 -12.13 -18.04 5.14
N LEU A 179 -12.02 -16.74 4.89
CA LEU A 179 -12.74 -15.72 5.66
C LEU A 179 -14.26 -15.85 5.51
N GLU A 180 -14.76 -16.04 4.30
CA GLU A 180 -16.21 -16.21 4.03
C GLU A 180 -16.80 -17.48 4.68
N LYS A 181 -16.02 -18.55 4.76
CA LYS A 181 -16.49 -19.81 5.35
C LYS A 181 -16.42 -19.85 6.87
N ASN A 182 -15.44 -19.20 7.46
CA ASN A 182 -15.12 -19.41 8.86
C ASN A 182 -15.44 -18.21 9.75
N MET A 183 -15.65 -17.02 9.19
CA MET A 183 -15.85 -15.79 9.93
C MET A 183 -17.21 -15.17 9.62
N THR A 184 -17.76 -14.49 10.63
CA THR A 184 -19.04 -13.78 10.51
C THR A 184 -18.80 -12.28 10.64
N TYR A 185 -19.33 -11.50 9.70
CA TYR A 185 -19.28 -10.05 9.80
C TYR A 185 -20.37 -9.53 10.74
N SER A 186 -20.00 -8.65 11.66
CA SER A 186 -20.93 -7.92 12.52
C SER A 186 -20.40 -6.53 12.81
N SER A 187 -21.26 -5.52 12.74
CA SER A 187 -20.95 -4.17 13.20
C SER A 187 -20.98 -4.04 14.73
N GLN A 188 -21.56 -5.03 15.41
CA GLN A 188 -21.61 -5.14 16.86
C GLN A 188 -20.70 -6.30 17.27
N THR A 189 -19.48 -5.96 17.66
CA THR A 189 -18.53 -6.94 18.21
C THR A 189 -18.40 -6.71 19.70
N ASP A 190 -18.33 -7.81 20.46
CA ASP A 190 -18.02 -7.71 21.88
C ASP A 190 -16.65 -7.05 22.06
N VAL A 191 -16.51 -6.35 23.18
CA VAL A 191 -15.25 -5.72 23.56
C VAL A 191 -14.18 -6.82 23.62
N PHE A 192 -13.05 -6.60 22.97
CA PHE A 192 -11.93 -7.53 23.01
C PHE A 192 -11.54 -7.81 24.45
N SER A 193 -11.23 -9.07 24.76
CA SER A 193 -10.55 -9.38 26.00
C SER A 193 -9.21 -8.65 26.01
N GLU A 194 -8.87 -7.97 27.08
CA GLU A 194 -7.61 -7.22 27.23
C GLU A 194 -6.37 -8.15 27.13
N ASP A 195 -6.59 -9.45 27.25
CA ASP A 195 -5.56 -10.48 27.22
C ASP A 195 -5.57 -11.21 25.86
N GLY A 196 -4.50 -11.02 25.08
CA GLY A 196 -4.24 -11.80 23.86
C GLY A 196 -4.08 -10.99 22.58
N ASP A 197 -3.62 -11.66 21.53
CA ASP A 197 -3.52 -11.07 20.20
C ASP A 197 -4.91 -10.90 19.57
N PHE A 198 -5.17 -9.70 19.10
CA PHE A 198 -6.43 -9.30 18.48
C PHE A 198 -6.82 -10.22 17.32
N ILE A 199 -5.88 -10.55 16.45
CA ILE A 199 -6.14 -11.36 15.25
C ILE A 199 -6.23 -12.84 15.60
N GLU A 200 -5.41 -13.35 16.50
CA GLU A 200 -5.53 -14.73 16.98
C GLU A 200 -6.91 -14.96 17.62
N ASN A 201 -7.38 -14.03 18.44
CA ASN A 201 -8.71 -14.13 19.04
C ASN A 201 -9.81 -14.11 17.97
N PHE A 202 -9.73 -13.18 17.00
CA PHE A 202 -10.70 -13.15 15.91
C PHE A 202 -10.74 -14.44 15.12
N LEU A 203 -9.59 -15.00 14.75
CA LEU A 203 -9.51 -16.18 13.87
C LEU A 203 -9.82 -17.50 14.58
N THR A 204 -9.57 -17.59 15.90
CA THR A 204 -9.68 -18.87 16.62
C THR A 204 -10.87 -18.95 17.57
N THR A 205 -11.23 -17.85 18.20
CA THR A 205 -12.17 -17.81 19.33
C THR A 205 -13.49 -17.16 18.96
N SER A 206 -13.50 -15.86 18.68
CA SER A 206 -14.75 -15.12 18.46
C SER A 206 -15.38 -15.43 17.11
N LYS A 207 -14.57 -15.54 16.08
CA LYS A 207 -14.98 -15.72 14.67
C LYS A 207 -16.00 -14.68 14.17
N ILE A 208 -16.18 -13.61 14.93
CA ILE A 208 -17.07 -12.49 14.63
C ILE A 208 -16.25 -11.21 14.64
N GLY A 209 -16.36 -10.43 13.58
CA GLY A 209 -15.61 -9.19 13.44
C GLY A 209 -16.25 -8.19 12.47
N HIS A 210 -15.70 -6.99 12.46
CA HIS A 210 -16.07 -5.94 11.51
C HIS A 210 -14.89 -5.65 10.55
N SER A 211 -14.99 -4.60 9.75
CA SER A 211 -14.04 -4.28 8.68
C SER A 211 -12.56 -4.33 9.09
N VAL A 212 -12.21 -3.81 10.28
CA VAL A 212 -10.83 -3.81 10.78
C VAL A 212 -10.29 -5.23 10.96
N HIS A 213 -11.09 -6.13 11.54
CA HIS A 213 -10.71 -7.53 11.74
C HIS A 213 -10.42 -8.23 10.41
N PHE A 214 -11.35 -8.11 9.47
CA PHE A 214 -11.24 -8.76 8.16
C PHE A 214 -10.06 -8.19 7.35
N ALA A 215 -9.89 -6.87 7.32
CA ALA A 215 -8.81 -6.23 6.58
C ALA A 215 -7.44 -6.56 7.17
N THR A 216 -7.31 -6.54 8.51
CA THR A 216 -6.05 -6.91 9.18
C THR A 216 -5.74 -8.39 8.98
N ALA A 217 -6.72 -9.27 9.14
CA ALA A 217 -6.53 -10.70 8.90
C ALA A 217 -6.12 -10.98 7.45
N ALA A 218 -6.79 -10.35 6.48
CA ALA A 218 -6.45 -10.50 5.06
C ALA A 218 -5.02 -10.02 4.77
N ALA A 219 -4.61 -8.85 5.29
CA ALA A 219 -3.26 -8.34 5.11
C ALA A 219 -2.20 -9.32 5.67
N LEU A 220 -2.42 -9.85 6.87
CA LEU A 220 -1.51 -10.83 7.48
C LEU A 220 -1.51 -12.18 6.74
N MET A 221 -2.63 -12.60 6.17
CA MET A 221 -2.71 -13.79 5.33
C MET A 221 -1.97 -13.60 3.99
N PHE A 222 -2.01 -12.40 3.39
CA PHE A 222 -1.16 -12.09 2.23
C PHE A 222 0.31 -12.17 2.59
N ARG A 223 0.73 -11.64 3.74
CA ARG A 223 2.11 -11.76 4.24
C ARG A 223 2.54 -13.22 4.42
N TYR A 224 1.62 -14.09 4.86
CA TYR A 224 1.87 -15.52 4.96
C TYR A 224 2.18 -16.17 3.60
N TYR A 225 1.53 -15.70 2.54
CA TYR A 225 1.81 -16.13 1.17
C TYR A 225 3.03 -15.44 0.53
N GLY A 226 3.80 -14.66 1.30
CA GLY A 226 4.97 -13.92 0.81
C GLY A 226 4.63 -12.69 -0.03
N ILE A 227 3.38 -12.24 0.00
CA ILE A 227 2.90 -11.05 -0.71
C ILE A 227 2.93 -9.87 0.26
N PRO A 228 3.71 -8.81 -0.04
CA PRO A 228 3.74 -7.63 0.81
C PRO A 228 2.35 -7.01 0.94
N ALA A 229 1.92 -6.80 2.16
CA ALA A 229 0.61 -6.24 2.44
C ALA A 229 0.60 -5.42 3.73
N ARG A 230 -0.17 -4.33 3.73
CA ARG A 230 -0.41 -3.50 4.91
C ARG A 230 -1.87 -3.14 5.05
N TYR A 231 -2.27 -2.90 6.29
CA TYR A 231 -3.58 -2.35 6.62
C TYR A 231 -3.57 -0.83 6.41
N VAL A 232 -4.58 -0.32 5.77
CA VAL A 232 -4.76 1.12 5.53
C VAL A 232 -6.18 1.53 5.94
N GLU A 233 -6.30 2.63 6.65
CA GLU A 233 -7.58 3.27 6.94
C GLU A 233 -7.74 4.55 6.12
N GLY A 234 -8.96 4.82 5.68
CA GLY A 234 -9.28 5.99 4.90
C GLY A 234 -10.76 6.34 4.94
N TYR A 235 -11.11 7.38 4.23
CA TYR A 235 -12.48 7.84 4.04
C TYR A 235 -12.89 7.65 2.58
N LEU A 236 -14.07 7.11 2.38
CA LEU A 236 -14.71 7.11 1.08
C LEU A 236 -15.51 8.42 0.97
N ILE A 237 -15.18 9.23 -0.03
CA ILE A 237 -15.80 10.52 -0.35
C ILE A 237 -16.36 10.52 -1.75
#